data_6157057c80d25a33ecc4e00d2197a09c
#
_entry.id   6157057c80d25a33ecc4e00d2197a09c
#
_cell.length_a   1.000
_cell.length_b   1.000
_cell.length_c   1.000
_cell.angle_alpha   90.00
_cell.angle_beta   90.00
_cell.angle_gamma   90.00
#
_symmetry.space_group_name_H-M   'P 1'
#
loop_
_entity.id
_entity.type
_entity.pdbx_description
1 polymer ?
#
loop_
_entity_poly.entity_id
_entity_poly.type
_entity_poly.pdbx_seq_one_letter_code
_entity_poly.pdbx_strand_id
1 'polypeptide(L)'
;FLFSFFAFRPSRRKIIGGIVLFGVVLLGLSFFVLFGQGTGRASEVSLLSIPGGTTNLKQAMDEEGTLNPLINRFYNNKLIYYGRFFVNFYSQHLSGDFLFVNNGNPIRYRIPFTGNLYFVMLPFLILGFAFLLSQGLKEKKYHYLLPIVWLLIAPVPAGLTWEDLPNVIRANILIPALLIVTAFGFYEAVSLFKNKKIKTLIIVVSGLLLAHNFLYFCHN
;
A
#
# COMPACT_ATOMS: atom_id res chain seq x y z
N PHE A 1 -5.58 24.69 -5.84
CA PHE A 1 -4.43 24.10 -6.53
C PHE A 1 -4.61 22.59 -6.80
N LEU A 2 -5.00 21.77 -5.81
CA LEU A 2 -5.29 20.33 -6.01
C LEU A 2 -6.47 20.09 -6.97
N PHE A 3 -7.50 20.92 -6.94
CA PHE A 3 -8.66 20.83 -7.83
C PHE A 3 -8.34 21.13 -9.30
N SER A 4 -7.40 22.05 -9.57
CA SER A 4 -6.99 22.35 -10.94
C SER A 4 -6.21 21.20 -11.59
N PHE A 5 -5.52 20.38 -10.81
CA PHE A 5 -4.79 19.22 -11.31
C PHE A 5 -5.74 18.15 -11.87
N PHE A 6 -6.92 17.94 -11.22
CA PHE A 6 -7.95 17.00 -11.69
C PHE A 6 -8.82 17.53 -12.82
N ALA A 7 -8.84 18.84 -13.05
CA ALA A 7 -9.54 19.46 -14.19
C ALA A 7 -8.74 19.41 -15.51
N PHE A 8 -7.46 19.00 -15.46
CA PHE A 8 -6.62 18.90 -16.62
C PHE A 8 -7.05 17.73 -17.51
N ARG A 9 -7.67 17.99 -18.66
CA ARG A 9 -7.96 17.00 -19.71
C ARG A 9 -6.79 16.96 -20.71
N PRO A 10 -5.79 16.12 -20.51
CA PRO A 10 -4.69 16.02 -21.46
C PRO A 10 -5.22 15.47 -22.79
N SER A 11 -4.69 15.98 -23.90
CA SER A 11 -4.99 15.40 -25.22
C SER A 11 -4.53 13.94 -25.27
N ARG A 12 -5.19 13.10 -26.09
CA ARG A 12 -4.81 11.68 -26.24
C ARG A 12 -3.32 11.49 -26.51
N ARG A 13 -2.70 12.40 -27.31
CA ARG A 13 -1.25 12.36 -27.59
C ARG A 13 -0.40 12.56 -26.34
N LYS A 14 -0.80 13.47 -25.43
CA LYS A 14 -0.07 13.69 -24.16
C LYS A 14 -0.22 12.51 -23.20
N ILE A 15 -1.39 11.86 -23.18
CA ILE A 15 -1.59 10.64 -22.39
C ILE A 15 -0.70 9.51 -22.90
N ILE A 16 -0.71 9.26 -24.23
CA ILE A 16 0.13 8.23 -24.85
C ILE A 16 1.62 8.54 -24.62
N GLY A 17 2.04 9.80 -24.82
CA GLY A 17 3.41 10.22 -24.51
C GLY A 17 3.81 10.00 -23.06
N GLY A 18 2.92 10.27 -22.10
CA GLY A 18 3.14 9.99 -20.67
C GLY A 18 3.26 8.51 -20.38
N ILE A 19 2.40 7.67 -20.95
CA ILE A 19 2.47 6.20 -20.81
C ILE A 19 3.76 5.65 -21.40
N VAL A 20 4.16 6.10 -22.57
CA VAL A 20 5.42 5.68 -23.22
C VAL A 20 6.61 6.10 -22.37
N LEU A 21 6.67 7.36 -21.92
CA LEU A 21 7.75 7.84 -21.04
C LEU A 21 7.82 7.04 -19.75
N PHE A 22 6.68 6.80 -19.10
CA PHE A 22 6.61 5.99 -17.89
C PHE A 22 7.07 4.54 -18.14
N GLY A 23 6.67 3.95 -19.27
CA GLY A 23 7.12 2.63 -19.68
C GLY A 23 8.64 2.56 -19.91
N VAL A 24 9.22 3.57 -20.57
CA VAL A 24 10.68 3.67 -20.79
C VAL A 24 11.43 3.80 -19.47
N VAL A 25 10.93 4.62 -18.54
CA VAL A 25 11.53 4.77 -17.20
C VAL A 25 11.45 3.47 -16.42
N LEU A 26 10.29 2.79 -16.44
CA LEU A 26 10.15 1.48 -15.78
C LEU A 26 11.07 0.41 -16.37
N LEU A 27 11.19 0.35 -17.71
CA LEU A 27 12.12 -0.58 -18.37
C LEU A 27 13.56 -0.27 -18.01
N GLY A 28 13.96 1.01 -17.98
CA GLY A 28 15.31 1.43 -17.58
C GLY A 28 15.61 1.06 -16.12
N LEU A 29 14.68 1.30 -15.21
CA LEU A 29 14.81 0.89 -13.80
C LEU A 29 14.86 -0.62 -13.66
N SER A 30 14.00 -1.36 -14.39
CA SER A 30 14.02 -2.82 -14.39
C SER A 30 15.34 -3.37 -14.91
N PHE A 31 15.87 -2.79 -15.99
CA PHE A 31 17.18 -3.15 -16.53
C PHE A 31 18.30 -2.89 -15.51
N PHE A 32 18.30 -1.72 -14.86
CA PHE A 32 19.27 -1.38 -13.83
C PHE A 32 19.19 -2.33 -12.63
N VAL A 33 17.98 -2.72 -12.20
CA VAL A 33 17.78 -3.69 -11.11
C VAL A 33 18.24 -5.08 -11.50
N LEU A 34 17.97 -5.52 -12.74
CA LEU A 34 18.32 -6.87 -13.20
C LEU A 34 19.81 -7.06 -13.51
N PHE A 35 20.49 -6.01 -13.97
CA PHE A 35 21.89 -6.08 -14.42
C PHE A 35 22.86 -5.28 -13.55
N GLY A 36 22.38 -4.51 -12.57
CA GLY A 36 23.19 -3.76 -11.62
C GLY A 36 23.70 -4.61 -10.45
N GLN A 37 24.70 -4.12 -9.75
CA GLN A 37 25.28 -4.79 -8.57
C GLN A 37 24.33 -4.94 -7.37
N GLY A 38 23.12 -4.36 -7.44
CA GLY A 38 22.08 -4.48 -6.42
C GLY A 38 21.33 -5.82 -6.43
N THR A 39 21.55 -6.68 -7.43
CA THR A 39 20.81 -7.95 -7.59
C THR A 39 21.10 -8.97 -6.48
N GLY A 40 22.29 -8.96 -5.90
CA GLY A 40 22.68 -9.89 -4.83
C GLY A 40 21.71 -9.80 -3.64
N ARG A 41 21.51 -8.60 -3.09
CA ARG A 41 20.61 -8.43 -1.93
C ARG A 41 19.14 -8.61 -2.30
N ALA A 42 18.71 -8.17 -3.48
CA ALA A 42 17.33 -8.38 -3.93
C ALA A 42 16.99 -9.87 -4.09
N SER A 43 17.94 -10.68 -4.57
CA SER A 43 17.76 -12.14 -4.66
C SER A 43 17.72 -12.80 -3.27
N GLU A 44 18.51 -12.34 -2.30
CA GLU A 44 18.56 -12.87 -0.94
C GLU A 44 17.25 -12.64 -0.17
N VAL A 45 16.64 -11.45 -0.32
CA VAL A 45 15.40 -11.09 0.39
C VAL A 45 14.12 -11.40 -0.39
N SER A 46 14.25 -11.95 -1.59
CA SER A 46 13.11 -12.32 -2.44
C SER A 46 12.23 -13.37 -1.77
N LEU A 47 10.93 -13.28 -2.02
CA LEU A 47 9.95 -14.30 -1.64
C LEU A 47 10.39 -15.73 -2.04
N LEU A 48 11.09 -15.87 -3.18
CA LEU A 48 11.56 -17.16 -3.70
C LEU A 48 12.76 -17.73 -2.92
N SER A 49 13.44 -16.90 -2.13
CA SER A 49 14.63 -17.27 -1.34
C SER A 49 14.30 -17.49 0.14
N ILE A 50 13.05 -17.63 0.52
CA ILE A 50 12.65 -17.93 1.89
C ILE A 50 13.42 -19.15 2.42
N PRO A 51 14.11 -19.03 3.58
CA PRO A 51 14.85 -20.16 4.16
C PRO A 51 13.94 -21.37 4.37
N GLY A 52 14.37 -22.53 3.88
CA GLY A 52 13.59 -23.77 3.97
C GLY A 52 12.38 -23.85 3.02
N GLY A 53 12.12 -22.85 2.19
CA GLY A 53 10.91 -22.80 1.36
C GLY A 53 10.71 -24.03 0.47
N THR A 54 11.78 -24.52 -0.20
CA THR A 54 11.69 -25.73 -1.03
C THR A 54 11.62 -27.02 -0.21
N THR A 55 12.24 -27.05 0.97
CA THR A 55 12.20 -28.20 1.89
C THR A 55 10.83 -28.33 2.52
N ASN A 56 10.27 -27.24 3.01
CA ASN A 56 8.92 -27.20 3.60
C ASN A 56 7.84 -27.55 2.56
N LEU A 57 8.01 -27.10 1.31
CA LEU A 57 7.10 -27.49 0.23
C LEU A 57 7.14 -28.99 -0.06
N LYS A 58 8.35 -29.60 -0.10
CA LYS A 58 8.49 -31.04 -0.28
C LYS A 58 7.87 -31.81 0.90
N GLN A 59 8.13 -31.38 2.12
CA GLN A 59 7.56 -31.98 3.32
C GLN A 59 6.02 -31.91 3.30
N ALA A 60 5.42 -30.76 2.94
CA ALA A 60 3.97 -30.64 2.80
C ALA A 60 3.41 -31.58 1.73
N MET A 61 4.14 -31.77 0.62
CA MET A 61 3.74 -32.74 -0.43
C MET A 61 3.80 -34.19 0.06
N ASP A 62 4.79 -34.51 0.91
CA ASP A 62 4.98 -35.87 1.44
C ASP A 62 3.97 -36.17 2.55
N GLU A 63 3.66 -35.22 3.43
CA GLU A 63 2.68 -35.35 4.52
C GLU A 63 1.23 -35.54 3.99
N GLU A 64 0.88 -34.88 2.89
CA GLU A 64 -0.43 -35.01 2.25
C GLU A 64 -0.53 -36.17 1.25
N GLY A 65 0.45 -37.07 1.24
CA GLY A 65 0.56 -38.21 0.31
C GLY A 65 -0.64 -39.22 0.30
N THR A 66 -1.60 -39.05 1.22
CA THR A 66 -2.87 -39.83 1.25
C THR A 66 -3.93 -39.29 0.30
N LEU A 67 -3.75 -38.08 -0.25
CA LEU A 67 -4.66 -37.47 -1.19
C LEU A 67 -4.36 -37.94 -2.63
N ASN A 68 -5.37 -37.84 -3.53
CA ASN A 68 -5.18 -38.09 -4.94
C ASN A 68 -3.95 -37.27 -5.45
N PRO A 69 -2.97 -37.89 -6.11
CA PRO A 69 -1.73 -37.23 -6.56
C PRO A 69 -1.95 -35.98 -7.42
N LEU A 70 -3.04 -35.92 -8.18
CA LEU A 70 -3.41 -34.74 -8.98
C LEU A 70 -3.85 -33.57 -8.08
N ILE A 71 -4.62 -33.85 -7.04
CA ILE A 71 -5.11 -32.85 -6.07
C ILE A 71 -3.92 -32.33 -5.28
N ASN A 72 -3.07 -33.21 -4.78
CA ASN A 72 -1.85 -32.82 -4.05
C ASN A 72 -0.93 -31.92 -4.89
N ARG A 73 -0.67 -32.28 -6.14
CA ARG A 73 0.14 -31.45 -7.07
C ARG A 73 -0.51 -30.10 -7.38
N PHE A 74 -1.85 -30.02 -7.39
CA PHE A 74 -2.54 -28.76 -7.61
C PHE A 74 -2.40 -27.82 -6.41
N TYR A 75 -2.62 -28.31 -5.18
CA TYR A 75 -2.59 -27.48 -3.98
C TYR A 75 -1.17 -27.17 -3.48
N ASN A 76 -0.22 -28.08 -3.69
CA ASN A 76 1.17 -27.98 -3.21
C ASN A 76 2.17 -27.69 -4.33
N ASN A 77 1.75 -26.97 -5.38
CA ASN A 77 2.70 -26.48 -6.36
C ASN A 77 3.39 -25.19 -5.88
N LYS A 78 4.57 -24.91 -6.45
CA LYS A 78 5.38 -23.73 -6.10
C LYS A 78 4.61 -22.43 -6.23
N LEU A 79 3.73 -22.28 -7.22
CA LEU A 79 2.98 -21.06 -7.47
C LEU A 79 1.99 -20.78 -6.33
N ILE A 80 1.23 -21.80 -5.90
CA ILE A 80 0.27 -21.65 -4.80
C ILE A 80 1.00 -21.46 -3.48
N TYR A 81 2.08 -22.19 -3.24
CA TYR A 81 2.90 -22.06 -2.04
C TYR A 81 3.44 -20.64 -1.86
N TYR A 82 4.16 -20.13 -2.83
CA TYR A 82 4.68 -18.75 -2.78
C TYR A 82 3.58 -17.69 -2.89
N GLY A 83 2.48 -17.98 -3.59
CA GLY A 83 1.31 -17.13 -3.65
C GLY A 83 0.66 -16.89 -2.29
N ARG A 84 0.57 -17.92 -1.44
CA ARG A 84 0.08 -17.81 -0.05
C ARG A 84 0.98 -16.89 0.79
N PHE A 85 2.29 -17.02 0.67
CA PHE A 85 3.22 -16.11 1.34
C PHE A 85 3.09 -14.68 0.83
N PHE A 86 3.00 -14.49 -0.48
CA PHE A 86 2.78 -13.17 -1.06
C PHE A 86 1.52 -12.51 -0.50
N VAL A 87 0.38 -13.20 -0.52
CA VAL A 87 -0.89 -12.67 0.00
C VAL A 87 -0.76 -12.34 1.49
N ASN A 88 -0.12 -13.20 2.28
CA ASN A 88 0.11 -12.95 3.70
C ASN A 88 1.00 -11.71 3.92
N PHE A 89 2.13 -11.63 3.24
CA PHE A 89 3.07 -10.51 3.37
C PHE A 89 2.46 -9.21 2.85
N TYR A 90 1.76 -9.25 1.73
CA TYR A 90 1.03 -8.11 1.19
C TYR A 90 -0.04 -7.60 2.16
N SER A 91 -0.84 -8.49 2.73
CA SER A 91 -1.93 -8.11 3.65
C SER A 91 -1.41 -7.51 4.96
N GLN A 92 -0.22 -7.93 5.44
CA GLN A 92 0.42 -7.32 6.61
C GLN A 92 0.67 -5.82 6.43
N HIS A 93 1.00 -5.36 5.21
CA HIS A 93 1.22 -3.94 4.91
C HIS A 93 -0.08 -3.11 4.82
N LEU A 94 -1.23 -3.76 4.73
CA LEU A 94 -2.55 -3.12 4.78
C LEU A 94 -3.26 -3.37 6.13
N SER A 95 -2.59 -4.03 7.07
CA SER A 95 -3.16 -4.30 8.39
C SER A 95 -3.34 -3.02 9.21
N GLY A 96 -4.36 -3.01 10.08
CA GLY A 96 -4.58 -1.91 11.01
C GLY A 96 -3.41 -1.70 11.97
N ASP A 97 -2.70 -2.77 12.33
CA ASP A 97 -1.49 -2.69 13.16
C ASP A 97 -0.39 -1.89 12.46
N PHE A 98 -0.05 -2.24 11.23
CA PHE A 98 0.96 -1.53 10.44
C PHE A 98 0.58 -0.09 10.13
N LEU A 99 -0.70 0.17 9.86
CA LEU A 99 -1.14 1.50 9.48
C LEU A 99 -1.28 2.46 10.67
N PHE A 100 -1.75 1.98 11.85
CA PHE A 100 -2.15 2.87 12.93
C PHE A 100 -1.45 2.63 14.27
N VAL A 101 -0.81 1.49 14.48
CA VAL A 101 -0.24 1.12 15.80
C VAL A 101 1.26 0.99 15.76
N ASN A 102 1.76 0.16 14.85
CA ASN A 102 3.18 -0.14 14.71
C ASN A 102 3.58 0.02 13.25
N ASN A 103 4.43 0.98 12.95
CA ASN A 103 4.86 1.22 11.56
C ASN A 103 5.78 0.12 10.97
N GLY A 104 5.81 -1.07 11.58
CA GLY A 104 6.50 -2.24 11.05
C GLY A 104 7.98 -2.33 11.40
N ASN A 105 8.74 -2.97 10.54
CA ASN A 105 10.17 -3.27 10.70
C ASN A 105 11.03 -2.51 9.66
N PRO A 106 12.36 -2.37 9.87
CA PRO A 106 13.13 -2.76 11.06
C PRO A 106 12.86 -1.85 12.28
N ILE A 107 13.03 -2.41 13.47
CA ILE A 107 12.77 -1.72 14.78
C ILE A 107 13.52 -0.37 14.90
N ARG A 108 14.70 -0.24 14.28
CA ARG A 108 15.51 1.01 14.30
C ARG A 108 14.82 2.23 13.64
N TYR A 109 13.77 2.00 12.86
CA TYR A 109 12.98 3.07 12.20
C TYR A 109 11.59 3.20 12.84
N ARG A 110 11.34 2.47 13.92
CA ARG A 110 10.05 2.39 14.56
C ARG A 110 9.99 3.34 15.76
N ILE A 111 8.94 4.16 15.79
CA ILE A 111 8.56 4.89 16.99
C ILE A 111 7.48 4.06 17.70
N PRO A 112 7.67 3.72 18.99
CA PRO A 112 6.71 2.93 19.74
C PRO A 112 5.31 3.54 19.69
N PHE A 113 4.29 2.70 19.51
CA PHE A 113 2.87 3.10 19.50
C PHE A 113 2.50 4.15 18.44
N THR A 114 3.29 4.26 17.37
CA THR A 114 3.03 5.19 16.27
C THR A 114 3.00 4.41 14.95
N GLY A 115 1.84 4.38 14.29
CA GLY A 115 1.67 3.81 12.97
C GLY A 115 2.11 4.75 11.85
N ASN A 116 1.92 4.32 10.61
CA ASN A 116 2.16 5.14 9.41
C ASN A 116 1.11 6.26 9.25
N LEU A 117 -0.05 6.10 9.88
CA LEU A 117 -1.13 7.09 9.97
C LEU A 117 -1.55 7.25 11.42
N TYR A 118 -2.04 8.43 11.79
CA TYR A 118 -2.65 8.65 13.08
C TYR A 118 -4.09 8.13 13.11
N PHE A 119 -4.55 7.62 14.25
CA PHE A 119 -5.92 7.09 14.42
C PHE A 119 -7.01 8.11 14.05
N VAL A 120 -6.76 9.39 14.26
CA VAL A 120 -7.68 10.47 13.85
C VAL A 120 -7.95 10.51 12.35
N MET A 121 -7.04 9.94 11.55
CA MET A 121 -7.16 9.87 10.09
C MET A 121 -8.07 8.72 9.62
N LEU A 122 -8.33 7.71 10.46
CA LEU A 122 -9.11 6.52 10.09
C LEU A 122 -10.51 6.85 9.54
N PRO A 123 -11.36 7.67 10.19
CA PRO A 123 -12.67 7.99 9.64
C PRO A 123 -12.59 8.72 8.29
N PHE A 124 -11.58 9.57 8.11
CA PHE A 124 -11.37 10.26 6.85
C PHE A 124 -10.82 9.32 5.76
N LEU A 125 -10.01 8.35 6.11
CA LEU A 125 -9.55 7.32 5.18
C LEU A 125 -10.74 6.51 4.62
N ILE A 126 -11.66 6.08 5.49
CA ILE A 126 -12.85 5.32 5.10
C ILE A 126 -13.76 6.17 4.20
N LEU A 127 -14.05 7.42 4.60
CA LEU A 127 -14.87 8.33 3.80
C LEU A 127 -14.24 8.64 2.45
N GLY A 128 -12.92 8.88 2.41
CA GLY A 128 -12.20 9.16 1.19
C GLY A 128 -12.22 7.99 0.23
N PHE A 129 -12.03 6.77 0.74
CA PHE A 129 -12.12 5.55 -0.06
C PHE A 129 -13.52 5.38 -0.67
N ALA A 130 -14.58 5.53 0.14
CA ALA A 130 -15.96 5.45 -0.32
C ALA A 130 -16.30 6.53 -1.35
N PHE A 131 -15.85 7.78 -1.13
CA PHE A 131 -16.02 8.89 -2.06
C PHE A 131 -15.33 8.63 -3.40
N LEU A 132 -14.05 8.28 -3.38
CA LEU A 132 -13.27 8.04 -4.59
C LEU A 132 -13.84 6.87 -5.42
N LEU A 133 -14.28 5.79 -4.77
CA LEU A 133 -14.98 4.69 -5.43
C LEU A 133 -16.30 5.15 -6.05
N SER A 134 -17.09 5.93 -5.33
CA SER A 134 -18.36 6.45 -5.83
C SER A 134 -18.17 7.34 -7.06
N GLN A 135 -17.23 8.30 -7.00
CA GLN A 135 -16.93 9.19 -8.14
C GLN A 135 -16.34 8.41 -9.32
N GLY A 136 -15.46 7.47 -9.05
CA GLY A 136 -14.80 6.67 -10.09
C GLY A 136 -15.76 5.73 -10.81
N LEU A 137 -16.58 4.99 -10.07
CA LEU A 137 -17.42 3.92 -10.62
C LEU A 137 -18.81 4.42 -11.03
N LYS A 138 -19.51 5.15 -10.15
CA LYS A 138 -20.87 5.61 -10.43
C LYS A 138 -20.90 6.79 -11.40
N GLU A 139 -20.03 7.79 -11.17
CA GLU A 139 -19.95 8.98 -12.00
C GLU A 139 -19.04 8.81 -13.24
N LYS A 140 -18.44 7.61 -13.40
CA LYS A 140 -17.52 7.27 -14.50
C LYS A 140 -16.31 8.23 -14.63
N LYS A 141 -15.92 8.85 -13.53
CA LYS A 141 -14.76 9.75 -13.45
C LYS A 141 -13.52 8.94 -13.05
N TYR A 142 -13.04 8.07 -13.91
CA TYR A 142 -12.01 7.05 -13.64
C TYR A 142 -10.71 7.59 -13.03
N HIS A 143 -10.38 8.87 -13.24
CA HIS A 143 -9.19 9.49 -12.62
C HIS A 143 -9.25 9.54 -11.10
N TYR A 144 -10.47 9.50 -10.48
CA TYR A 144 -10.60 9.37 -9.02
C TYR A 144 -10.17 7.99 -8.49
N LEU A 145 -10.08 6.98 -9.35
CA LEU A 145 -9.60 5.66 -8.96
C LEU A 145 -8.07 5.58 -8.84
N LEU A 146 -7.33 6.55 -9.40
CA LEU A 146 -5.86 6.52 -9.39
C LEU A 146 -5.25 6.38 -7.98
N PRO A 147 -5.68 7.14 -6.95
CA PRO A 147 -5.15 6.95 -5.60
C PRO A 147 -5.45 5.57 -5.02
N ILE A 148 -6.61 4.98 -5.36
CA ILE A 148 -6.98 3.63 -4.91
C ILE A 148 -6.11 2.58 -5.59
N VAL A 149 -5.92 2.69 -6.91
CA VAL A 149 -5.03 1.79 -7.66
C VAL A 149 -3.61 1.89 -7.14
N TRP A 150 -3.13 3.10 -6.86
CA TRP A 150 -1.83 3.32 -6.25
C TRP A 150 -1.73 2.63 -4.88
N LEU A 151 -2.73 2.81 -4.02
CA LEU A 151 -2.79 2.18 -2.70
C LEU A 151 -2.71 0.66 -2.78
N LEU A 152 -3.34 0.04 -3.79
CA LEU A 152 -3.29 -1.40 -4.00
C LEU A 152 -1.96 -1.89 -4.60
N ILE A 153 -1.32 -1.10 -5.45
CA ILE A 153 -0.05 -1.49 -6.07
C ILE A 153 1.15 -1.24 -5.15
N ALA A 154 1.09 -0.19 -4.33
CA ALA A 154 2.21 0.24 -3.50
C ALA A 154 2.80 -0.83 -2.57
N PRO A 155 2.03 -1.73 -1.93
CA PRO A 155 2.60 -2.78 -1.08
C PRO A 155 3.17 -3.98 -1.85
N VAL A 156 2.96 -4.07 -3.17
CA VAL A 156 3.41 -5.23 -3.98
C VAL A 156 4.92 -5.48 -3.86
N PRO A 157 5.81 -4.49 -4.03
CA PRO A 157 7.24 -4.72 -3.88
C PRO A 157 7.63 -5.22 -2.48
N ALA A 158 6.97 -4.72 -1.44
CA ALA A 158 7.21 -5.16 -0.07
C ALA A 158 6.68 -6.58 0.18
N GLY A 159 5.52 -6.95 -0.38
CA GLY A 159 4.97 -8.31 -0.32
C GLY A 159 5.77 -9.37 -1.08
N LEU A 160 6.61 -8.95 -2.03
CA LEU A 160 7.53 -9.84 -2.76
C LEU A 160 8.84 -10.12 -2.01
N THR A 161 8.99 -9.64 -0.79
CA THR A 161 10.17 -9.85 0.05
C THR A 161 9.76 -10.48 1.37
N TRP A 162 10.65 -11.31 1.96
CA TRP A 162 10.34 -12.06 3.20
C TRP A 162 11.00 -11.47 4.46
N GLU A 163 12.02 -10.63 4.31
CA GLU A 163 12.78 -10.07 5.41
C GLU A 163 12.09 -8.85 6.03
N ASP A 164 12.12 -8.74 7.37
CA ASP A 164 11.61 -7.56 8.13
C ASP A 164 10.15 -7.21 7.82
N LEU A 165 9.24 -8.17 7.92
CA LEU A 165 7.82 -7.95 7.63
C LEU A 165 7.02 -7.47 8.86
N PRO A 166 6.05 -6.57 8.64
CA PRO A 166 5.88 -5.69 7.49
C PRO A 166 6.99 -4.65 7.42
N ASN A 167 7.53 -4.36 6.21
CA ASN A 167 8.68 -3.50 6.05
C ASN A 167 8.29 -2.07 5.66
N VAL A 168 8.51 -1.12 6.56
CA VAL A 168 8.14 0.29 6.38
C VAL A 168 8.89 0.97 5.25
N ILE A 169 10.19 0.63 5.05
CA ILE A 169 11.02 1.29 4.03
C ILE A 169 10.53 0.89 2.63
N ARG A 170 10.28 -0.41 2.42
CA ARG A 170 9.80 -0.94 1.14
C ARG A 170 8.37 -0.53 0.83
N ALA A 171 7.55 -0.32 1.87
CA ALA A 171 6.16 0.12 1.76
C ALA A 171 5.98 1.65 1.80
N ASN A 172 7.05 2.43 1.92
CA ASN A 172 6.97 3.90 2.08
C ASN A 172 6.19 4.59 0.95
N ILE A 173 6.22 4.04 -0.26
CA ILE A 173 5.45 4.52 -1.42
C ILE A 173 3.92 4.43 -1.21
N LEU A 174 3.45 3.69 -0.20
CA LEU A 174 2.05 3.59 0.20
C LEU A 174 1.56 4.88 0.89
N ILE A 175 2.44 5.56 1.65
CA ILE A 175 2.07 6.71 2.49
C ILE A 175 1.44 7.86 1.68
N PRO A 176 2.01 8.31 0.55
CA PRO A 176 1.39 9.37 -0.24
C PRO A 176 -0.03 9.01 -0.73
N ALA A 177 -0.25 7.75 -1.13
CA ALA A 177 -1.57 7.30 -1.55
C ALA A 177 -2.59 7.35 -0.40
N LEU A 178 -2.22 6.88 0.79
CA LEU A 178 -3.04 6.94 2.00
C LEU A 178 -3.39 8.39 2.38
N LEU A 179 -2.41 9.31 2.33
CA LEU A 179 -2.62 10.72 2.63
C LEU A 179 -3.57 11.38 1.62
N ILE A 180 -3.45 11.07 0.33
CA ILE A 180 -4.36 11.58 -0.71
C ILE A 180 -5.79 11.09 -0.46
N VAL A 181 -5.98 9.80 -0.21
CA VAL A 181 -7.30 9.22 0.10
C VAL A 181 -7.88 9.87 1.35
N THR A 182 -7.09 10.03 2.41
CA THR A 182 -7.52 10.67 3.66
C THR A 182 -7.88 12.14 3.45
N ALA A 183 -7.14 12.88 2.62
CA ALA A 183 -7.43 14.28 2.31
C ALA A 183 -8.76 14.44 1.57
N PHE A 184 -9.07 13.56 0.63
CA PHE A 184 -10.39 13.53 -0.01
C PHE A 184 -11.51 13.25 1.00
N GLY A 185 -11.31 12.32 1.92
CA GLY A 185 -12.28 12.02 2.97
C GLY A 185 -12.46 13.16 3.96
N PHE A 186 -11.40 13.85 4.34
CA PHE A 186 -11.49 15.06 5.16
C PHE A 186 -12.29 16.16 4.47
N TYR A 187 -12.00 16.40 3.18
CA TYR A 187 -12.76 17.36 2.37
C TYR A 187 -14.24 17.00 2.33
N GLU A 188 -14.58 15.73 2.08
CA GLU A 188 -15.97 15.27 2.08
C GLU A 188 -16.62 15.41 3.44
N ALA A 189 -15.96 15.00 4.51
CA ALA A 189 -16.48 15.16 5.87
C ALA A 189 -16.84 16.62 6.19
N VAL A 190 -15.99 17.56 5.79
CA VAL A 190 -16.27 18.99 5.96
C VAL A 190 -17.39 19.46 5.02
N SER A 191 -17.53 18.92 3.81
CA SER A 191 -18.52 19.32 2.81
C SER A 191 -19.93 18.87 3.15
N LEU A 192 -20.08 17.72 3.83
CA LEU A 192 -21.37 17.16 4.25
C LEU A 192 -22.19 18.10 5.13
N PHE A 193 -21.55 18.95 5.92
CA PHE A 193 -22.25 19.85 6.83
C PHE A 193 -22.45 21.23 6.20
N LYS A 194 -23.69 21.75 6.23
CA LYS A 194 -24.01 23.12 5.78
C LYS A 194 -23.66 24.17 6.85
N ASN A 195 -23.70 23.80 8.13
CA ASN A 195 -23.46 24.70 9.26
C ASN A 195 -21.96 25.04 9.39
N LYS A 196 -21.63 26.35 9.28
CA LYS A 196 -20.25 26.85 9.41
C LYS A 196 -19.61 26.48 10.74
N LYS A 197 -20.37 26.51 11.85
CA LYS A 197 -19.85 26.16 13.19
C LYS A 197 -19.37 24.71 13.25
N ILE A 198 -20.15 23.78 12.67
CA ILE A 198 -19.78 22.36 12.62
C ILE A 198 -18.53 22.15 11.74
N LYS A 199 -18.45 22.80 10.59
CA LYS A 199 -17.25 22.76 9.73
C LYS A 199 -16.02 23.22 10.47
N THR A 200 -16.11 24.38 11.13
CA THR A 200 -15.01 24.92 11.93
C THR A 200 -14.62 23.97 13.06
N LEU A 201 -15.60 23.38 13.74
CA LEU A 201 -15.36 22.42 14.81
C LEU A 201 -14.57 21.19 14.30
N ILE A 202 -14.99 20.59 13.17
CA ILE A 202 -14.29 19.45 12.57
C ILE A 202 -12.86 19.82 12.23
N ILE A 203 -12.63 20.98 11.61
CA ILE A 203 -11.28 21.43 11.22
C ILE A 203 -10.40 21.66 12.46
N VAL A 204 -10.92 22.37 13.47
CA VAL A 204 -10.17 22.69 14.69
C VAL A 204 -9.86 21.42 15.49
N VAL A 205 -10.85 20.56 15.72
CA VAL A 205 -10.63 19.31 16.48
C VAL A 205 -9.64 18.40 15.75
N SER A 206 -9.82 18.19 14.45
CA SER A 206 -8.88 17.38 13.68
C SER A 206 -7.47 17.98 13.69
N GLY A 207 -7.35 19.29 13.56
CA GLY A 207 -6.07 19.99 13.62
C GLY A 207 -5.37 19.86 14.98
N LEU A 208 -6.13 20.01 16.08
CA LEU A 208 -5.59 19.82 17.44
C LEU A 208 -5.13 18.38 17.69
N LEU A 209 -5.91 17.39 17.24
CA LEU A 209 -5.54 15.99 17.37
C LEU A 209 -4.31 15.64 16.54
N LEU A 210 -4.19 16.17 15.31
CA LEU A 210 -3.00 15.98 14.49
C LEU A 210 -1.77 16.66 15.12
N ALA A 211 -1.93 17.88 15.65
CA ALA A 211 -0.86 18.58 16.36
C ALA A 211 -0.41 17.81 17.60
N HIS A 212 -1.34 17.29 18.40
CA HIS A 212 -1.02 16.44 19.55
C HIS A 212 -0.22 15.20 19.16
N ASN A 213 -0.68 14.46 18.13
CA ASN A 213 0.05 13.29 17.65
C ASN A 213 1.43 13.62 17.08
N PHE A 214 1.56 14.76 16.39
CA PHE A 214 2.84 15.25 15.88
C PHE A 214 3.81 15.61 17.03
N LEU A 215 3.33 16.29 18.07
CA LEU A 215 4.14 16.58 19.26
C LEU A 215 4.58 15.31 19.97
N TYR A 216 3.70 14.31 20.08
CA TYR A 216 4.06 13.00 20.62
C TYR A 216 5.16 12.35 19.79
N PHE A 217 5.05 12.38 18.45
CA PHE A 217 6.07 11.86 17.53
C PHE A 217 7.42 12.58 17.71
N CYS A 218 7.43 13.90 17.92
CA CYS A 218 8.67 14.66 18.12
C CYS A 218 9.31 14.44 19.49
N HIS A 219 8.53 14.02 20.49
CA HIS A 219 9.01 13.81 21.87
C HIS A 219 9.66 12.44 22.05
N ASN A 220 9.25 11.42 21.29
CA ASN A 220 9.75 10.05 21.35
C ASN A 220 10.72 9.73 20.22
#